data_b4488cb987244e7d74997c773a7b28f3
#
_entry.id   b4488cb987244e7d74997c773a7b28f3
#
_cell.length_a   1.000
_cell.length_b   1.000
_cell.length_c   1.000
_cell.angle_alpha   90.00
_cell.angle_beta   90.00
_cell.angle_gamma   90.00
#
_symmetry.space_group_name_H-M   'P 1'
#
loop_
_entity.id
_entity.type
_entity.pdbx_description
1 polymer ?
#
loop_
_entity_poly.entity_id
_entity_poly.type
_entity_poly.pdbx_seq_one_letter_code
_entity_poly.pdbx_strand_id
1 'polypeptide(L)'
;MAEGTVDMAEKTAIVSDKTWYAADIQRVIVTEDEIKQKVAELAKQVAADYADKQGVLLVGVLKGAVMFMADFSRALGLPVELEFMAVSSYGQGATSSGTVRILKDLDRNVAGRHVILVEDIIDSGLTLSWLLKYLSSRNPASIEVVTLLRKPDAMKVDVPVRYIGFDIPDEFVVGYGLDYAERYRELPYVAVLKPEVYRR
;
A
#
# COMPACT_ATOMS: atom_id res chain seq x y z
N MET A 1 14.05 12.62 22.47
CA MET A 1 13.14 13.57 21.80
C MET A 1 11.81 12.87 21.73
N ALA A 2 10.77 13.44 22.32
CA ALA A 2 9.47 12.80 22.46
C ALA A 2 8.81 12.66 21.09
N GLU A 3 8.54 11.44 20.67
CA GLU A 3 7.60 11.16 19.58
C GLU A 3 6.23 11.67 20.03
N GLY A 4 5.75 12.72 19.35
CA GLY A 4 4.41 13.24 19.59
C GLY A 4 3.36 12.24 19.10
N THR A 5 2.94 11.35 19.97
CA THR A 5 1.71 10.59 19.79
C THR A 5 0.54 11.57 19.77
N VAL A 6 0.03 11.88 18.59
CA VAL A 6 -1.23 12.62 18.43
C VAL A 6 -2.31 11.83 19.15
N ASP A 7 -2.99 12.47 20.11
CA ASP A 7 -4.02 11.83 20.92
C ASP A 7 -5.16 11.29 20.05
N MET A 8 -5.71 10.11 20.43
CA MET A 8 -6.80 9.45 19.70
C MET A 8 -8.05 10.35 19.56
N ALA A 9 -8.27 11.29 20.47
CA ALA A 9 -9.34 12.27 20.39
C ALA A 9 -9.12 13.31 19.28
N GLU A 10 -7.88 13.74 19.05
CA GLU A 10 -7.50 14.63 17.94
C GLU A 10 -7.68 13.96 16.56
N LYS A 11 -7.33 12.68 16.46
CA LYS A 11 -7.51 11.91 15.21
C LYS A 11 -8.98 11.72 14.81
N THR A 12 -9.89 11.68 15.77
CA THR A 12 -11.35 11.58 15.51
C THR A 12 -11.93 12.90 15.02
N ALA A 13 -11.38 14.05 15.44
CA ALA A 13 -11.83 15.38 15.03
C ALA A 13 -11.51 15.72 13.55
N ILE A 14 -10.70 14.92 12.87
CA ILE A 14 -10.32 15.14 11.46
C ILE A 14 -11.49 14.88 10.50
N VAL A 15 -12.43 14.01 10.88
CA VAL A 15 -13.61 13.71 10.08
C VAL A 15 -14.67 14.79 10.32
N SER A 16 -14.86 15.67 9.33
CA SER A 16 -15.93 16.67 9.40
C SER A 16 -17.31 16.00 9.36
N ASP A 17 -18.18 16.30 10.31
CA ASP A 17 -19.57 15.79 10.39
C ASP A 17 -20.43 16.06 9.14
N LYS A 18 -19.95 16.94 8.25
CA LYS A 18 -20.64 17.30 7.01
C LYS A 18 -20.31 16.44 5.80
N THR A 19 -19.41 15.46 5.94
CA THR A 19 -19.01 14.59 4.84
C THR A 19 -19.92 13.36 4.76
N TRP A 20 -20.17 12.87 3.52
CA TRP A 20 -21.08 11.75 3.26
C TRP A 20 -20.65 10.45 3.98
N TYR A 21 -19.38 10.32 4.34
CA TYR A 21 -18.78 9.15 4.99
C TYR A 21 -18.58 9.32 6.51
N ALA A 22 -18.87 10.48 7.09
CA ALA A 22 -18.58 10.74 8.50
C ALA A 22 -19.25 9.72 9.44
N ALA A 23 -20.48 9.29 9.10
CA ALA A 23 -21.21 8.29 9.88
C ALA A 23 -20.59 6.89 9.81
N ASP A 24 -19.80 6.58 8.79
CA ASP A 24 -19.24 5.26 8.51
C ASP A 24 -17.86 5.05 9.15
N ILE A 25 -17.14 6.13 9.43
CA ILE A 25 -15.80 6.09 10.01
C ILE A 25 -15.88 5.91 11.53
N GLN A 26 -15.16 4.92 12.03
CA GLN A 26 -15.02 4.72 13.48
C GLN A 26 -13.92 5.63 14.06
N ARG A 27 -12.74 5.63 13.43
CA ARG A 27 -11.60 6.48 13.79
C ARG A 27 -10.57 6.55 12.68
N VAL A 28 -9.78 7.63 12.65
CA VAL A 28 -8.58 7.74 11.82
C VAL A 28 -7.41 7.07 12.55
N ILE A 29 -6.65 6.24 11.86
CA ILE A 29 -5.47 5.56 12.41
C ILE A 29 -4.16 6.15 11.90
N VAL A 30 -4.15 6.63 10.65
CA VAL A 30 -3.01 7.36 10.07
C VAL A 30 -3.54 8.62 9.40
N THR A 31 -3.08 9.77 9.84
CA THR A 31 -3.49 11.08 9.31
C THR A 31 -2.83 11.39 7.98
N GLU A 32 -3.38 12.37 7.26
CA GLU A 32 -2.78 12.86 6.00
C GLU A 32 -1.34 13.34 6.19
N ASP A 33 -1.06 14.06 7.27
CA ASP A 33 0.28 14.59 7.54
C ASP A 33 1.27 13.48 7.91
N GLU A 34 0.84 12.48 8.69
CA GLU A 34 1.65 11.29 8.97
C GLU A 34 1.99 10.53 7.67
N ILE A 35 1.02 10.40 6.75
CA ILE A 35 1.26 9.78 5.43
C ILE A 35 2.29 10.57 4.64
N LYS A 36 2.12 11.89 4.51
CA LYS A 36 3.06 12.76 3.77
C LYS A 36 4.48 12.65 4.30
N GLN A 37 4.62 12.69 5.63
CA GLN A 37 5.93 12.54 6.27
C GLN A 37 6.53 11.16 5.98
N LYS A 38 5.75 10.10 6.14
CA LYS A 38 6.22 8.72 5.92
C LYS A 38 6.59 8.47 4.46
N VAL A 39 5.81 8.98 3.51
CA VAL A 39 6.14 8.91 2.08
C VAL A 39 7.49 9.57 1.79
N ALA A 40 7.74 10.76 2.36
CA ALA A 40 9.02 11.44 2.20
C ALA A 40 10.20 10.65 2.83
N GLU A 41 9.99 10.03 4.00
CA GLU A 41 10.99 9.18 4.66
C GLU A 41 11.34 7.95 3.82
N LEU A 42 10.32 7.22 3.34
CA LEU A 42 10.50 6.04 2.48
C LEU A 42 11.18 6.41 1.17
N ALA A 43 10.74 7.51 0.53
CA ALA A 43 11.35 7.99 -0.70
C ALA A 43 12.83 8.32 -0.53
N LYS A 44 13.21 8.98 0.58
CA LYS A 44 14.60 9.27 0.92
C LYS A 44 15.45 8.00 1.12
N GLN A 45 14.91 6.99 1.80
CA GLN A 45 15.60 5.70 2.00
C GLN A 45 15.84 5.00 0.65
N VAL A 46 14.78 4.87 -0.16
CA VAL A 46 14.87 4.23 -1.48
C VAL A 46 15.81 5.02 -2.39
N ALA A 47 15.73 6.36 -2.40
CA ALA A 47 16.62 7.18 -3.21
C ALA A 47 18.10 6.97 -2.87
N ALA A 48 18.43 6.82 -1.58
CA ALA A 48 19.80 6.54 -1.15
C ALA A 48 20.28 5.15 -1.61
N ASP A 49 19.41 4.12 -1.51
CA ASP A 49 19.75 2.75 -1.90
C ASP A 49 19.83 2.53 -3.42
N TYR A 50 19.21 3.43 -4.19
CA TYR A 50 19.13 3.34 -5.65
C TYR A 50 19.85 4.49 -6.39
N ALA A 51 20.65 5.29 -5.68
CA ALA A 51 21.34 6.46 -6.24
C ALA A 51 22.26 6.13 -7.43
N ASP A 52 22.87 4.95 -7.42
CA ASP A 52 23.78 4.44 -8.46
C ASP A 52 23.11 3.47 -9.45
N LYS A 53 21.81 3.19 -9.30
CA LYS A 53 21.06 2.27 -10.14
C LYS A 53 20.45 2.98 -11.35
N GLN A 54 20.48 2.30 -12.49
CA GLN A 54 19.79 2.74 -13.70
C GLN A 54 18.63 1.79 -14.03
N GLY A 55 17.66 2.30 -14.78
CA GLY A 55 16.54 1.48 -15.23
C GLY A 55 15.59 1.07 -14.09
N VAL A 56 15.44 1.92 -13.09
CA VAL A 56 14.50 1.68 -11.97
C VAL A 56 13.08 1.75 -12.48
N LEU A 57 12.32 0.69 -12.21
CA LEU A 57 10.91 0.55 -12.56
C LEU A 57 10.06 0.42 -11.28
N LEU A 58 9.17 1.38 -11.08
CA LEU A 58 8.14 1.27 -10.05
C LEU A 58 6.95 0.52 -10.61
N VAL A 59 6.50 -0.51 -9.92
CA VAL A 59 5.33 -1.31 -10.30
C VAL A 59 4.27 -1.16 -9.22
N GLY A 60 3.20 -0.42 -9.51
CA GLY A 60 2.07 -0.24 -8.60
C GLY A 60 1.01 -1.32 -8.82
N VAL A 61 0.45 -1.84 -7.73
CA VAL A 61 -0.65 -2.82 -7.79
C VAL A 61 -1.99 -2.10 -7.69
N LEU A 62 -2.74 -2.12 -8.80
CA LEU A 62 -4.04 -1.47 -8.91
C LEU A 62 -5.12 -2.26 -8.15
N LYS A 63 -6.12 -1.56 -7.58
CA LYS A 63 -6.30 -0.09 -7.58
C LYS A 63 -5.70 0.56 -6.33
N GLY A 64 -5.52 -0.20 -5.24
CA GLY A 64 -5.18 0.30 -3.91
C GLY A 64 -3.92 1.18 -3.87
N ALA A 65 -2.85 0.72 -4.52
CA ALA A 65 -1.58 1.43 -4.48
C ALA A 65 -1.53 2.76 -5.26
N VAL A 66 -2.60 3.14 -5.98
CA VAL A 66 -2.54 4.29 -6.91
C VAL A 66 -2.18 5.61 -6.21
N MET A 67 -2.73 5.87 -5.03
CA MET A 67 -2.47 7.12 -4.29
C MET A 67 -1.04 7.12 -3.75
N PHE A 68 -0.62 6.03 -3.12
CA PHE A 68 0.73 5.87 -2.61
C PHE A 68 1.78 5.94 -3.73
N MET A 69 1.55 5.24 -4.84
CA MET A 69 2.41 5.27 -6.02
C MET A 69 2.62 6.69 -6.56
N ALA A 70 1.53 7.48 -6.66
CA ALA A 70 1.58 8.84 -7.16
C ALA A 70 2.42 9.76 -6.26
N ASP A 71 2.22 9.69 -4.95
CA ASP A 71 2.96 10.54 -4.00
C ASP A 71 4.40 10.07 -3.85
N PHE A 72 4.63 8.76 -3.72
CA PHE A 72 5.95 8.17 -3.59
C PHE A 72 6.84 8.47 -4.80
N SER A 73 6.34 8.29 -6.03
CA SER A 73 7.11 8.55 -7.25
C SER A 73 7.54 10.02 -7.37
N ARG A 74 6.68 10.96 -6.95
CA ARG A 74 7.01 12.39 -6.93
C ARG A 74 8.03 12.75 -5.85
N ALA A 75 7.97 12.09 -4.69
CA ALA A 75 8.89 12.31 -3.58
C ALA A 75 10.26 11.67 -3.80
N LEU A 76 10.37 10.64 -4.65
CA LEU A 76 11.56 9.80 -4.78
C LEU A 76 12.78 10.56 -5.34
N GLY A 77 12.57 11.54 -6.23
CA GLY A 77 13.66 12.37 -6.78
C GLY A 77 14.68 11.63 -7.67
N LEU A 78 14.35 10.42 -8.11
CA LEU A 78 15.13 9.61 -9.06
C LEU A 78 14.42 9.52 -10.41
N PRO A 79 15.16 9.36 -11.53
CA PRO A 79 14.55 9.02 -12.81
C PRO A 79 14.00 7.59 -12.73
N VAL A 80 12.69 7.45 -12.77
CA VAL A 80 11.98 6.17 -12.71
C VAL A 80 10.96 6.06 -13.82
N GLU A 81 10.70 4.84 -14.24
CA GLU A 81 9.55 4.51 -15.07
C GLU A 81 8.43 3.95 -14.20
N LEU A 82 7.18 4.20 -14.57
CA LEU A 82 6.00 3.73 -13.86
C LEU A 82 5.29 2.68 -14.70
N GLU A 83 4.93 1.57 -14.04
CA GLU A 83 4.09 0.52 -14.57
C GLU A 83 3.03 0.13 -13.56
N PHE A 84 1.96 -0.49 -14.05
CA PHE A 84 0.89 -0.94 -13.18
C PHE A 84 0.49 -2.38 -13.51
N MET A 85 0.25 -3.14 -12.46
CA MET A 85 -0.39 -4.45 -12.53
C MET A 85 -1.76 -4.39 -11.88
N ALA A 86 -2.66 -5.26 -12.31
CA ALA A 86 -3.90 -5.50 -11.61
C ALA A 86 -4.06 -7.00 -11.38
N VAL A 87 -4.34 -7.37 -10.15
CA VAL A 87 -4.58 -8.75 -9.75
C VAL A 87 -5.87 -8.86 -8.94
N SER A 88 -6.50 -10.01 -9.00
CA SER A 88 -7.59 -10.36 -8.10
C SER A 88 -7.24 -11.63 -7.34
N SER A 89 -7.46 -11.62 -6.03
CA SER A 89 -7.45 -12.85 -5.24
C SER A 89 -8.76 -13.61 -5.50
N TYR A 90 -8.67 -14.88 -5.88
CA TYR A 90 -9.84 -15.70 -6.08
C TYR A 90 -10.37 -16.17 -4.72
N GLY A 91 -11.62 -15.75 -4.40
CA GLY A 91 -12.34 -16.16 -3.18
C GLY A 91 -13.13 -14.98 -2.60
N GLN A 92 -14.45 -14.93 -2.85
CA GLN A 92 -15.35 -14.10 -2.07
C GLN A 92 -15.53 -14.77 -0.70
N GLY A 93 -14.96 -14.19 0.36
CA GLY A 93 -15.09 -14.69 1.72
C GLY A 93 -13.76 -14.70 2.48
N ALA A 94 -13.81 -14.80 3.80
CA ALA A 94 -12.69 -14.69 4.76
C ALA A 94 -11.56 -15.76 4.61
N THR A 95 -11.59 -16.61 3.55
CA THR A 95 -10.56 -17.58 3.23
C THR A 95 -10.03 -17.34 1.83
N SER A 96 -8.97 -16.53 1.72
CA SER A 96 -8.21 -16.42 0.46
C SER A 96 -7.57 -17.79 0.15
N SER A 97 -7.94 -18.41 -0.97
CA SER A 97 -7.38 -19.70 -1.42
C SER A 97 -5.93 -19.60 -1.91
N GLY A 98 -5.33 -18.41 -1.89
CA GLY A 98 -3.99 -18.15 -2.42
C GLY A 98 -3.90 -18.14 -3.95
N THR A 99 -5.01 -18.35 -4.66
CA THR A 99 -5.03 -18.28 -6.13
C THR A 99 -5.13 -16.82 -6.55
N VAL A 100 -4.12 -16.32 -7.25
CA VAL A 100 -4.08 -14.96 -7.80
C VAL A 100 -4.31 -15.04 -9.30
N ARG A 101 -5.21 -14.20 -9.81
CA ARG A 101 -5.44 -14.01 -11.24
C ARG A 101 -4.94 -12.64 -11.67
N ILE A 102 -4.13 -12.60 -12.73
CA ILE A 102 -3.72 -11.35 -13.38
C ILE A 102 -4.89 -10.82 -14.21
N LEU A 103 -5.29 -9.59 -13.95
CA LEU A 103 -6.28 -8.83 -14.72
C LEU A 103 -5.60 -7.91 -15.74
N LYS A 104 -4.49 -7.29 -15.34
CA LYS A 104 -3.58 -6.52 -16.20
C LYS A 104 -2.14 -6.88 -15.85
N ASP A 105 -1.38 -7.29 -16.84
CA ASP A 105 0.06 -7.53 -16.74
C ASP A 105 0.85 -6.28 -17.12
N LEU A 106 2.16 -6.33 -16.88
CA LEU A 106 3.10 -5.30 -17.30
C LEU A 106 3.19 -5.24 -18.82
N ASP A 107 3.18 -4.05 -19.37
CA ASP A 107 3.37 -3.82 -20.81
C ASP A 107 4.86 -3.84 -21.19
N ARG A 108 5.76 -3.69 -20.21
CA ARG A 108 7.21 -3.61 -20.41
C ARG A 108 7.95 -4.85 -19.93
N ASN A 109 9.10 -5.11 -20.59
CA ASN A 109 10.01 -6.15 -20.12
C ASN A 109 10.75 -5.68 -18.86
N VAL A 110 10.81 -6.52 -17.84
CA VAL A 110 11.50 -6.26 -16.58
C VAL A 110 12.87 -6.92 -16.48
N ALA A 111 13.26 -7.74 -17.47
CA ALA A 111 14.54 -8.43 -17.47
C ALA A 111 15.71 -7.43 -17.37
N GLY A 112 16.61 -7.67 -16.41
CA GLY A 112 17.77 -6.83 -16.15
C GLY A 112 17.47 -5.46 -15.51
N ARG A 113 16.21 -5.17 -15.15
CA ARG A 113 15.81 -3.91 -14.53
C ARG A 113 15.75 -4.03 -13.00
N HIS A 114 15.89 -2.91 -12.32
CA HIS A 114 15.66 -2.81 -10.89
C HIS A 114 14.17 -2.51 -10.66
N VAL A 115 13.44 -3.49 -10.14
CA VAL A 115 12.00 -3.40 -9.89
C VAL A 115 11.73 -3.05 -8.44
N ILE A 116 10.88 -2.07 -8.20
CA ILE A 116 10.34 -1.74 -6.89
C ILE A 116 8.82 -1.92 -6.97
N LEU A 117 8.31 -2.94 -6.30
CA LEU A 117 6.87 -3.20 -6.18
C LEU A 117 6.29 -2.27 -5.12
N VAL A 118 5.28 -1.49 -5.51
CA VAL A 118 4.61 -0.49 -4.66
C VAL A 118 3.23 -1.02 -4.28
N GLU A 119 3.03 -1.24 -2.98
CA GLU A 119 1.79 -1.75 -2.40
C GLU A 119 1.20 -0.76 -1.40
N ASP A 120 -0.11 -0.70 -1.34
CA ASP A 120 -0.84 0.07 -0.32
C ASP A 120 -0.78 -0.62 1.04
N ILE A 121 -1.09 -1.92 1.07
CA ILE A 121 -1.15 -2.70 2.30
C ILE A 121 -0.70 -4.15 2.09
N ILE A 122 0.04 -4.65 3.07
CA ILE A 122 0.30 -6.08 3.22
C ILE A 122 -0.57 -6.61 4.36
N ASP A 123 -1.53 -7.44 3.99
CA ASP A 123 -2.43 -8.14 4.91
C ASP A 123 -1.90 -9.57 5.14
N SER A 124 -2.46 -10.58 4.50
CA SER A 124 -2.00 -11.99 4.64
C SER A 124 -0.62 -12.28 4.03
N GLY A 125 -0.11 -11.43 3.16
CA GLY A 125 1.14 -11.63 2.42
C GLY A 125 1.03 -12.59 1.23
N LEU A 126 -0.08 -13.31 1.06
CA LEU A 126 -0.25 -14.32 0.00
C LEU A 126 -0.14 -13.74 -1.41
N THR A 127 -0.85 -12.63 -1.66
CA THR A 127 -0.80 -11.94 -2.96
C THR A 127 0.60 -11.43 -3.26
N LEU A 128 1.25 -10.81 -2.29
CA LEU A 128 2.60 -10.29 -2.44
C LEU A 128 3.62 -11.42 -2.70
N SER A 129 3.54 -12.53 -1.96
CA SER A 129 4.40 -13.70 -2.17
C SER A 129 4.26 -14.24 -3.60
N TRP A 130 3.04 -14.29 -4.12
CA TRP A 130 2.79 -14.71 -5.50
C TRP A 130 3.35 -13.71 -6.51
N LEU A 131 3.13 -12.41 -6.31
CA LEU A 131 3.66 -11.34 -7.19
C LEU A 131 5.19 -11.36 -7.26
N LEU A 132 5.85 -11.53 -6.12
CA LEU A 132 7.31 -11.61 -6.08
C LEU A 132 7.84 -12.81 -6.88
N LYS A 133 7.23 -13.99 -6.74
CA LYS A 133 7.58 -15.18 -7.54
C LYS A 133 7.35 -14.94 -9.03
N TYR A 134 6.21 -14.36 -9.38
CA TYR A 134 5.85 -14.06 -10.76
C TYR A 134 6.83 -13.09 -11.41
N LEU A 135 7.13 -11.96 -10.76
CA LEU A 135 8.06 -10.96 -11.28
C LEU A 135 9.51 -11.47 -11.29
N SER A 136 9.93 -12.24 -10.29
CA SER A 136 11.27 -12.85 -10.24
C SER A 136 11.50 -13.83 -11.39
N SER A 137 10.47 -14.54 -11.85
CA SER A 137 10.58 -15.45 -13.01
C SER A 137 10.90 -14.75 -14.32
N ARG A 138 10.78 -13.42 -14.37
CA ARG A 138 11.11 -12.56 -15.53
C ARG A 138 12.54 -12.01 -15.50
N ASN A 139 13.38 -12.49 -14.59
CA ASN A 139 14.81 -12.16 -14.46
C ASN A 139 15.10 -10.66 -14.30
N PRO A 140 14.47 -9.93 -13.37
CA PRO A 140 14.89 -8.57 -13.02
C PRO A 140 16.31 -8.58 -12.43
N ALA A 141 17.04 -7.46 -12.51
CA ALA A 141 18.33 -7.30 -11.84
C ALA A 141 18.18 -7.29 -10.31
N SER A 142 17.10 -6.72 -9.82
CA SER A 142 16.65 -6.81 -8.42
C SER A 142 15.14 -6.59 -8.33
N ILE A 143 14.55 -7.09 -7.26
CA ILE A 143 13.16 -6.80 -6.90
C ILE A 143 13.08 -6.53 -5.41
N GLU A 144 12.51 -5.39 -5.05
CA GLU A 144 12.26 -4.95 -3.69
C GLU A 144 10.81 -4.49 -3.54
N VAL A 145 10.33 -4.42 -2.32
CA VAL A 145 8.97 -4.00 -2.00
C VAL A 145 9.00 -2.75 -1.14
N VAL A 146 8.16 -1.79 -1.49
CA VAL A 146 7.78 -0.68 -0.63
C VAL A 146 6.28 -0.75 -0.38
N THR A 147 5.87 -0.73 0.87
CA THR A 147 4.47 -0.72 1.27
C THR A 147 4.18 0.42 2.23
N LEU A 148 3.01 1.04 2.10
CA LEU A 148 2.58 2.05 3.07
C LEU A 148 2.16 1.41 4.39
N LEU A 149 1.36 0.34 4.32
CA LEU A 149 0.80 -0.32 5.49
C LEU A 149 1.16 -1.80 5.55
N ARG A 150 1.32 -2.32 6.77
CA ARG A 150 1.44 -3.76 7.03
C ARG A 150 0.61 -4.13 8.25
N LYS A 151 -0.05 -5.29 8.19
CA LYS A 151 -0.73 -5.91 9.33
C LYS A 151 0.07 -7.12 9.81
N PRO A 152 0.99 -6.97 10.78
CA PRO A 152 1.84 -8.08 11.23
C PRO A 152 1.03 -9.29 11.72
N ASP A 153 -0.06 -9.04 12.45
CA ASP A 153 -0.90 -10.09 13.06
C ASP A 153 -1.78 -10.85 12.04
N ALA A 154 -1.99 -10.28 10.84
CA ALA A 154 -2.77 -10.91 9.78
C ALA A 154 -1.91 -11.79 8.85
N MET A 155 -0.58 -11.68 8.92
CA MET A 155 0.33 -12.36 8.00
C MET A 155 0.27 -13.88 8.14
N LYS A 156 0.07 -14.55 7.00
CA LYS A 156 0.05 -16.03 6.89
C LYS A 156 1.33 -16.59 6.29
N VAL A 157 2.06 -15.77 5.56
CA VAL A 157 3.34 -16.11 4.94
C VAL A 157 4.34 -15.00 5.22
N ASP A 158 5.57 -15.39 5.51
CA ASP A 158 6.68 -14.44 5.63
C ASP A 158 7.12 -13.99 4.23
N VAL A 159 7.15 -12.69 4.02
CA VAL A 159 7.55 -12.08 2.74
C VAL A 159 8.62 -11.04 3.04
N PRO A 160 9.75 -11.08 2.32
CA PRO A 160 10.78 -10.06 2.50
C PRO A 160 10.26 -8.70 2.02
N VAL A 161 10.13 -7.76 2.94
CA VAL A 161 9.72 -6.38 2.65
C VAL A 161 10.74 -5.44 3.26
N ARG A 162 11.41 -4.68 2.41
CA ARG A 162 12.51 -3.82 2.85
C ARG A 162 12.03 -2.47 3.36
N TYR A 163 11.01 -1.90 2.74
CA TYR A 163 10.54 -0.55 3.05
C TYR A 163 9.08 -0.60 3.51
N ILE A 164 8.87 -0.34 4.79
CA ILE A 164 7.55 -0.42 5.43
C ILE A 164 7.24 0.92 6.07
N GLY A 165 6.06 1.47 5.74
CA GLY A 165 5.59 2.73 6.30
C GLY A 165 5.10 2.57 7.73
N PHE A 166 3.96 1.91 7.90
CA PHE A 166 3.31 1.74 9.19
C PHE A 166 2.90 0.30 9.43
N ASP A 167 3.14 -0.20 10.63
CA ASP A 167 2.48 -1.39 11.15
C ASP A 167 1.14 -0.97 11.78
N ILE A 168 0.05 -1.62 11.36
CA ILE A 168 -1.30 -1.31 11.82
C ILE A 168 -1.98 -2.56 12.39
N PRO A 169 -2.98 -2.42 13.28
CA PRO A 169 -3.77 -3.53 13.78
C PRO A 169 -4.53 -4.26 12.67
N ASP A 170 -4.92 -5.52 12.93
CA ASP A 170 -5.76 -6.30 12.02
C ASP A 170 -7.23 -5.86 12.11
N GLU A 171 -7.50 -4.68 11.55
CA GLU A 171 -8.83 -4.08 11.45
C GLU A 171 -9.16 -3.77 10.00
N PHE A 172 -10.45 -3.58 9.70
CA PHE A 172 -10.88 -3.23 8.36
C PHE A 172 -10.68 -1.74 8.10
N VAL A 173 -9.73 -1.43 7.22
CA VAL A 173 -9.28 -0.06 6.95
C VAL A 173 -9.63 0.39 5.54
N VAL A 174 -9.87 1.70 5.39
CA VAL A 174 -10.16 2.40 4.13
C VAL A 174 -9.41 3.71 4.06
N GLY A 175 -9.36 4.29 2.87
CA GLY A 175 -8.73 5.58 2.59
C GLY A 175 -7.34 5.45 2.00
N TYR A 176 -6.90 6.51 1.37
CA TYR A 176 -5.61 6.60 0.68
C TYR A 176 -5.35 5.44 -0.31
N GLY A 177 -6.38 5.15 -1.12
CA GLY A 177 -6.39 4.07 -2.09
C GLY A 177 -7.16 2.83 -1.67
N LEU A 178 -7.24 2.53 -0.37
CA LEU A 178 -7.99 1.41 0.19
C LEU A 178 -9.50 1.66 0.13
N ASP A 179 -10.28 0.60 -0.14
CA ASP A 179 -11.71 0.71 -0.34
C ASP A 179 -12.57 -0.26 0.47
N TYR A 180 -13.85 0.07 0.52
CA TYR A 180 -14.95 -0.85 0.72
C TYR A 180 -16.02 -0.61 -0.35
N ALA A 181 -16.35 -1.64 -1.14
CA ALA A 181 -17.33 -1.56 -2.23
C ALA A 181 -17.07 -0.39 -3.21
N GLU A 182 -15.82 -0.20 -3.61
CA GLU A 182 -15.32 0.86 -4.51
C GLU A 182 -15.50 2.29 -3.97
N ARG A 183 -15.67 2.47 -2.66
CA ARG A 183 -15.79 3.77 -1.98
C ARG A 183 -14.61 4.00 -1.05
N TYR A 184 -14.42 5.26 -0.62
CA TYR A 184 -13.43 5.72 0.38
C TYR A 184 -11.99 5.80 -0.12
N ARG A 185 -11.63 5.38 -1.33
CA ARG A 185 -10.25 5.46 -1.84
C ARG A 185 -9.70 6.89 -1.85
N GLU A 186 -10.58 7.88 -2.05
CA GLU A 186 -10.26 9.29 -2.14
C GLU A 186 -9.94 9.96 -0.81
N LEU A 187 -10.19 9.32 0.33
CA LEU A 187 -9.88 9.90 1.63
C LEU A 187 -8.37 10.12 1.76
N PRO A 188 -7.93 11.29 2.25
CA PRO A 188 -6.50 11.61 2.32
C PRO A 188 -5.77 10.95 3.49
N TYR A 189 -6.47 10.18 4.31
CA TYR A 189 -5.99 9.50 5.51
C TYR A 189 -6.42 8.03 5.49
N VAL A 190 -5.91 7.24 6.45
CA VAL A 190 -6.35 5.84 6.66
C VAL A 190 -7.23 5.78 7.90
N ALA A 191 -8.40 5.16 7.76
CA ALA A 191 -9.39 5.06 8.81
C ALA A 191 -9.97 3.66 8.95
N VAL A 192 -10.45 3.32 10.15
CA VAL A 192 -11.22 2.10 10.43
C VAL A 192 -12.69 2.37 10.15
N LEU A 193 -13.33 1.50 9.36
CA LEU A 193 -14.77 1.50 9.18
C LEU A 193 -15.47 0.90 10.39
N LYS A 194 -16.67 1.41 10.67
CA LYS A 194 -17.55 0.80 11.68
C LYS A 194 -18.00 -0.60 11.21
N PRO A 195 -18.03 -1.62 12.10
CA PRO A 195 -18.40 -2.98 11.72
C PRO A 195 -19.77 -3.12 11.05
N GLU A 196 -20.74 -2.29 11.42
CA GLU A 196 -22.09 -2.28 10.86
C GLU A 196 -22.13 -1.85 9.37
N VAL A 197 -21.06 -1.25 8.86
CA VAL A 197 -20.95 -0.86 7.44
C VAL A 197 -20.61 -2.05 6.57
N TYR A 198 -19.70 -2.94 7.00
CA TYR A 198 -19.16 -4.02 6.17
C TYR A 198 -19.58 -5.44 6.59
N ARG A 199 -20.26 -5.60 7.72
CA ARG A 199 -20.75 -6.91 8.21
C ARG A 199 -22.21 -7.18 7.86
N ARG A 200 -22.79 -6.47 6.88
CA ARG A 200 -24.16 -6.69 6.42
C ARG A 200 -24.27 -7.95 5.56
#